data_404157e7d77b2af07c764d93c3acd141
#
_entry.id   404157e7d77b2af07c764d93c3acd141
#
_cell.length_a   1.000
_cell.length_b   1.000
_cell.length_c   1.000
_cell.angle_alpha   90.00
_cell.angle_beta   90.00
_cell.angle_gamma   90.00
#
_symmetry.space_group_name_H-M   'P 1'
#
loop_
_entity.id
_entity.type
_entity.pdbx_description
1 polymer ?
#
loop_
_entity_poly.entity_id
_entity_poly.type
_entity_poly.pdbx_seq_one_letter_code
_entity_poly.pdbx_strand_id
1 'polypeptide(L)'
;MAEDKKSDDYTVDMNKIDQGNKQFEAAPPPTPSPRASPAAISNNPALPVLAYCGSSIMMTVMNKYVLSGLDFNLNFLLLCIQSLVCIAAIQTCKSMGLITYRDFNTDEARKWFPITLLLIGMIYTGSKALQFLSIPVYTIFKNLTIILIAYGEVLWFGGSVTNLTLFSFGLMVVSSLIAAWADIKHAVESNGDTSSKVSTLNAGYVWMLINCLCTSSYVLGMRKRIKLTNFKDFDTMFYNNLLSIPVLIVLTLLVEDWSSANLARNFPEANRDGIFFAMVLSGASSVFISYTSAWCVRTTSSTTYSMVGALNKLPIAVSGLVFFDAPVTFPSVSAIGVGFVSGIVYAVAKIKQNSKPRTGVLPTPVSASSQSMRDSLRT
;
A
#
# COMPACT_ATOMS: atom_id res chain seq x y z
N MET A 1 0.81 71.36 43.53
CA MET A 1 0.12 70.29 44.21
C MET A 1 0.66 69.02 43.66
N ALA A 2 1.65 68.47 44.32
CA ALA A 2 2.31 67.22 43.95
C ALA A 2 1.81 66.11 44.86
N GLU A 3 1.34 65.03 44.38
CA GLU A 3 1.01 63.89 45.17
C GLU A 3 2.08 62.78 44.93
N ASP A 4 2.79 62.49 46.01
CA ASP A 4 3.76 61.40 46.15
C ASP A 4 3.06 60.06 46.02
N LYS A 5 3.56 59.20 45.15
CA LYS A 5 3.24 57.76 45.14
C LYS A 5 4.41 56.99 45.69
N LYS A 6 4.25 56.53 46.93
CA LYS A 6 5.12 55.64 47.66
C LYS A 6 5.29 54.32 46.87
N SER A 7 6.53 53.94 46.58
CA SER A 7 6.88 52.61 46.10
C SER A 7 7.09 51.70 47.34
N ASP A 8 6.25 50.67 47.48
CA ASP A 8 6.45 49.63 48.45
C ASP A 8 7.53 48.66 47.92
N ASP A 9 8.65 48.67 48.62
CA ASP A 9 9.80 47.82 48.38
C ASP A 9 9.56 46.46 49.08
N TYR A 10 9.23 45.42 48.30
CA TYR A 10 9.14 44.04 48.80
C TYR A 10 10.50 43.38 48.74
N THR A 11 11.27 43.46 49.80
CA THR A 11 12.46 42.66 50.00
C THR A 11 12.04 41.24 50.40
N VAL A 12 12.22 40.29 49.47
CA VAL A 12 12.01 38.82 49.70
C VAL A 12 13.23 38.32 50.46
N ASP A 13 13.02 37.91 51.72
CA ASP A 13 14.06 37.30 52.55
C ASP A 13 14.33 35.85 52.11
N MET A 14 15.41 35.65 51.37
CA MET A 14 15.84 34.36 50.79
C MET A 14 16.27 33.33 51.84
N ASN A 15 16.43 33.70 53.08
CA ASN A 15 16.88 32.77 54.12
C ASN A 15 15.76 31.91 54.76
N LYS A 16 14.50 32.14 54.39
CA LYS A 16 13.36 31.32 54.86
C LYS A 16 12.99 30.15 53.96
N ILE A 17 13.59 30.05 52.77
CA ILE A 17 13.26 28.97 51.83
C ILE A 17 14.06 27.69 52.10
N ASP A 18 15.17 27.77 52.84
CA ASP A 18 16.10 26.62 52.97
C ASP A 18 15.81 25.71 54.20
N GLN A 19 14.82 26.01 55.05
CA GLN A 19 14.49 25.19 56.21
C GLN A 19 13.22 24.33 56.06
N GLY A 20 12.48 24.43 54.92
CA GLY A 20 11.24 23.67 54.70
C GLY A 20 11.39 22.35 53.94
N ASN A 21 12.60 22.01 53.45
CA ASN A 21 12.75 20.93 52.50
C ASN A 21 13.48 19.67 53.00
N LYS A 22 13.42 19.40 54.31
CA LYS A 22 13.94 18.14 54.87
C LYS A 22 12.87 17.39 55.63
N GLN A 23 11.78 16.98 54.97
CA GLN A 23 10.91 15.92 55.45
C GLN A 23 10.19 15.25 54.30
N PHE A 24 10.39 13.91 54.26
CA PHE A 24 9.68 12.95 53.40
C PHE A 24 10.04 12.90 51.93
N GLU A 25 11.21 12.34 51.67
CA GLU A 25 11.45 11.59 50.44
C GLU A 25 10.73 10.22 50.57
N ALA A 26 9.44 10.20 50.26
CA ALA A 26 8.70 8.96 50.04
C ALA A 26 9.19 8.35 48.73
N ALA A 27 9.59 7.06 48.75
CA ALA A 27 9.96 6.33 47.57
C ALA A 27 8.91 6.52 46.46
N PRO A 28 9.31 6.79 45.20
CA PRO A 28 8.34 6.95 44.14
C PRO A 28 7.54 5.65 43.96
N PRO A 29 6.22 5.74 43.78
CA PRO A 29 5.40 4.57 43.52
C PRO A 29 5.93 3.84 42.27
N PRO A 30 5.85 2.49 42.21
CA PRO A 30 6.33 1.75 41.07
C PRO A 30 5.64 2.28 39.79
N THR A 31 6.46 2.79 38.86
CA THR A 31 5.97 3.25 37.56
C THR A 31 5.22 2.10 36.90
N PRO A 32 3.92 2.26 36.57
CA PRO A 32 3.22 1.26 35.80
C PRO A 32 3.99 1.08 34.46
N SER A 33 4.26 -0.18 34.12
CA SER A 33 4.86 -0.53 32.84
C SER A 33 4.13 0.26 31.72
N PRO A 34 4.84 0.88 30.76
CA PRO A 34 4.20 1.74 29.78
C PRO A 34 3.25 0.89 28.94
N ARG A 35 1.97 0.94 29.27
CA ARG A 35 0.90 0.54 28.36
C ARG A 35 1.11 1.41 27.13
N ALA A 36 1.55 0.80 26.02
CA ALA A 36 1.76 1.50 24.77
C ALA A 36 0.52 2.34 24.49
N SER A 37 0.66 3.66 24.48
CA SER A 37 -0.45 4.56 24.19
C SER A 37 -0.95 4.26 22.77
N PRO A 38 -2.26 4.37 22.49
CA PRO A 38 -2.79 4.17 21.13
C PRO A 38 -2.07 4.99 20.05
N ALA A 39 -1.54 6.16 20.41
CA ALA A 39 -0.72 7.00 19.54
C ALA A 39 0.67 6.40 19.24
N ALA A 40 1.29 5.66 20.16
CA ALA A 40 2.57 4.98 19.94
C ALA A 40 2.41 3.76 19.02
N ILE A 41 1.28 3.07 19.07
CA ILE A 41 0.93 1.96 18.19
C ILE A 41 0.68 2.48 16.76
N SER A 42 0.00 3.61 16.62
CA SER A 42 -0.30 4.24 15.31
C SER A 42 0.95 4.70 14.54
N ASN A 43 2.05 4.99 15.22
CA ASN A 43 3.29 5.48 14.60
C ASN A 43 4.29 4.37 14.23
N ASN A 44 3.99 3.11 14.52
CA ASN A 44 4.87 2.01 14.15
C ASN A 44 4.67 1.66 12.66
N PRO A 45 5.68 1.84 11.77
CA PRO A 45 5.54 1.56 10.33
C PRO A 45 5.31 0.08 10.01
N ALA A 46 5.53 -0.82 10.94
CA ALA A 46 5.28 -2.25 10.75
C ALA A 46 3.77 -2.58 10.74
N LEU A 47 2.97 -1.87 11.54
CA LEU A 47 1.53 -2.16 11.65
C LEU A 47 0.77 -1.96 10.33
N PRO A 48 0.89 -0.82 9.61
CA PRO A 48 0.25 -0.66 8.31
C PRO A 48 0.75 -1.66 7.26
N VAL A 49 2.01 -2.09 7.33
CA VAL A 49 2.57 -3.13 6.44
C VAL A 49 1.89 -4.47 6.71
N LEU A 50 1.80 -4.89 7.96
CA LEU A 50 1.15 -6.16 8.35
C LEU A 50 -0.36 -6.14 8.05
N ALA A 51 -1.03 -5.01 8.31
CA ALA A 51 -2.45 -4.83 7.99
C ALA A 51 -2.71 -4.92 6.48
N TYR A 52 -1.86 -4.29 5.67
CA TYR A 52 -1.91 -4.39 4.21
C TYR A 52 -1.65 -5.82 3.73
N CYS A 53 -0.67 -6.51 4.32
CA CYS A 53 -0.36 -7.90 4.01
C CYS A 53 -1.58 -8.81 4.23
N GLY A 54 -2.17 -8.76 5.41
CA GLY A 54 -3.36 -9.55 5.76
C GLY A 54 -4.57 -9.25 4.87
N SER A 55 -4.85 -7.97 4.64
CA SER A 55 -5.97 -7.54 3.77
C SER A 55 -5.74 -7.96 2.31
N SER A 56 -4.50 -7.89 1.82
CA SER A 56 -4.16 -8.31 0.46
C SER A 56 -4.33 -9.81 0.24
N ILE A 57 -3.92 -10.61 1.23
CA ILE A 57 -4.11 -12.07 1.19
C ILE A 57 -5.61 -12.39 1.21
N MET A 58 -6.37 -11.80 2.14
CA MET A 58 -7.82 -11.98 2.23
C MET A 58 -8.51 -11.61 0.92
N MET A 59 -8.19 -10.45 0.34
CA MET A 59 -8.77 -10.01 -0.93
C MET A 59 -8.44 -10.98 -2.07
N THR A 60 -7.21 -11.50 -2.12
CA THR A 60 -6.80 -12.46 -3.15
C THR A 60 -7.57 -13.77 -3.04
N VAL A 61 -7.76 -14.28 -1.82
CA VAL A 61 -8.54 -15.50 -1.56
C VAL A 61 -10.00 -15.30 -1.95
N MET A 62 -10.61 -14.16 -1.56
CA MET A 62 -12.00 -13.86 -1.92
C MET A 62 -12.20 -13.72 -3.44
N ASN A 63 -11.29 -13.00 -4.11
CA ASN A 63 -11.33 -12.91 -5.57
C ASN A 63 -11.17 -14.25 -6.26
N LYS A 64 -10.24 -15.10 -5.78
CA LYS A 64 -10.07 -16.45 -6.31
C LYS A 64 -11.33 -17.30 -6.12
N TYR A 65 -11.98 -17.18 -4.97
CA TYR A 65 -13.26 -17.88 -4.70
C TYR A 65 -14.34 -17.44 -5.68
N VAL A 66 -14.53 -16.13 -5.91
CA VAL A 66 -15.55 -15.62 -6.84
C VAL A 66 -15.20 -16.00 -8.28
N LEU A 67 -13.99 -15.71 -8.74
CA LEU A 67 -13.62 -15.86 -10.15
C LEU A 67 -13.41 -17.31 -10.56
N SER A 68 -12.73 -18.11 -9.74
CA SER A 68 -12.41 -19.50 -10.07
C SER A 68 -13.36 -20.50 -9.42
N GLY A 69 -13.80 -20.23 -8.19
CA GLY A 69 -14.69 -21.16 -7.47
C GLY A 69 -16.14 -21.12 -7.97
N LEU A 70 -16.60 -19.94 -8.43
CA LEU A 70 -17.95 -19.75 -8.97
C LEU A 70 -17.96 -19.56 -10.51
N ASP A 71 -16.83 -19.76 -11.18
CA ASP A 71 -16.65 -19.62 -12.65
C ASP A 71 -17.13 -18.24 -13.19
N PHE A 72 -16.95 -17.17 -12.40
CA PHE A 72 -17.38 -15.83 -12.73
C PHE A 72 -16.35 -15.11 -13.60
N ASN A 73 -16.74 -14.61 -14.78
CA ASN A 73 -15.81 -14.04 -15.75
C ASN A 73 -15.98 -12.53 -16.03
N LEU A 74 -16.93 -11.85 -15.35
CA LEU A 74 -17.14 -10.41 -15.48
C LEU A 74 -16.29 -9.65 -14.44
N ASN A 75 -15.00 -9.52 -14.74
CA ASN A 75 -14.00 -9.00 -13.81
C ASN A 75 -14.18 -7.51 -13.47
N PHE A 76 -14.53 -6.67 -14.48
CA PHE A 76 -14.76 -5.24 -14.27
C PHE A 76 -16.06 -4.98 -13.52
N LEU A 77 -17.08 -5.80 -13.77
CA LEU A 77 -18.32 -5.78 -12.99
C LEU A 77 -18.04 -6.09 -11.52
N LEU A 78 -17.26 -7.13 -11.24
CA LEU A 78 -16.88 -7.47 -9.86
C LEU A 78 -16.16 -6.30 -9.19
N LEU A 79 -15.18 -5.66 -9.85
CA LEU A 79 -14.47 -4.49 -9.34
C LEU A 79 -15.40 -3.29 -9.12
N CYS A 80 -16.38 -3.10 -10.00
CA CYS A 80 -17.39 -2.06 -9.85
C CYS A 80 -18.25 -2.29 -8.59
N ILE A 81 -18.73 -3.52 -8.39
CA ILE A 81 -19.50 -3.92 -7.20
C ILE A 81 -18.63 -3.75 -5.93
N GLN A 82 -17.39 -4.17 -5.94
CA GLN A 82 -16.47 -3.98 -4.83
C GLN A 82 -16.30 -2.49 -4.47
N SER A 83 -16.14 -1.62 -5.47
CA SER A 83 -16.05 -0.18 -5.26
C SER A 83 -17.36 0.42 -4.73
N LEU A 84 -18.52 -0.04 -5.21
CA LEU A 84 -19.83 0.38 -4.71
C LEU A 84 -20.05 -0.04 -3.25
N VAL A 85 -19.72 -1.29 -2.91
CA VAL A 85 -19.81 -1.80 -1.53
C VAL A 85 -18.87 -1.01 -0.62
N CYS A 86 -17.65 -0.70 -1.10
CA CYS A 86 -16.68 0.11 -0.36
C CYS A 86 -17.23 1.51 -0.06
N ILE A 87 -17.80 2.21 -1.06
CA ILE A 87 -18.40 3.54 -0.88
C ILE A 87 -19.62 3.46 0.06
N ALA A 88 -20.49 2.47 -0.11
CA ALA A 88 -21.64 2.29 0.77
C ALA A 88 -21.21 2.06 2.22
N ALA A 89 -20.20 1.21 2.46
CA ALA A 89 -19.68 0.93 3.79
C ALA A 89 -19.12 2.19 4.47
N ILE A 90 -18.24 2.95 3.79
CA ILE A 90 -17.64 4.15 4.38
C ILE A 90 -18.66 5.28 4.57
N GLN A 91 -19.64 5.40 3.67
CA GLN A 91 -20.72 6.38 3.82
C GLN A 91 -21.61 6.04 5.01
N THR A 92 -21.95 4.77 5.20
CA THR A 92 -22.68 4.29 6.39
C THR A 92 -21.90 4.58 7.66
N CYS A 93 -20.60 4.23 7.71
CA CYS A 93 -19.76 4.52 8.88
C CYS A 93 -19.66 6.03 9.15
N LYS A 94 -19.63 6.88 8.10
CA LYS A 94 -19.61 8.34 8.26
C LYS A 94 -20.94 8.84 8.84
N SER A 95 -22.08 8.34 8.35
CA SER A 95 -23.41 8.72 8.86
C SER A 95 -23.63 8.29 10.31
N MET A 96 -23.00 7.18 10.74
CA MET A 96 -22.99 6.72 12.13
C MET A 96 -21.99 7.48 13.02
N GLY A 97 -21.20 8.40 12.46
CA GLY A 97 -20.18 9.15 13.22
C GLY A 97 -18.94 8.36 13.61
N LEU A 98 -18.76 7.13 13.08
CA LEU A 98 -17.62 6.26 13.40
C LEU A 98 -16.33 6.72 12.71
N ILE A 99 -16.44 7.29 11.52
CA ILE A 99 -15.30 7.79 10.73
C ILE A 99 -15.57 9.19 10.21
N THR A 100 -14.48 9.91 9.94
CA THR A 100 -14.55 11.24 9.34
C THR A 100 -13.63 11.29 8.12
N TYR A 101 -14.14 11.77 7.00
CA TYR A 101 -13.38 12.09 5.80
C TYR A 101 -13.97 13.32 5.13
N ARG A 102 -13.19 13.93 4.23
CA ARG A 102 -13.57 15.17 3.53
C ARG A 102 -14.77 14.94 2.63
N ASP A 103 -15.65 15.93 2.57
CA ASP A 103 -16.74 15.92 1.62
C ASP A 103 -16.21 16.00 0.19
N PHE A 104 -17.05 15.57 -0.76
CA PHE A 104 -16.69 15.57 -2.16
C PHE A 104 -16.41 16.99 -2.65
N ASN A 105 -15.24 17.20 -3.25
CA ASN A 105 -14.82 18.43 -3.87
C ASN A 105 -14.39 18.15 -5.32
N THR A 106 -15.00 18.87 -6.26
CA THR A 106 -14.77 18.68 -7.70
C THR A 106 -13.32 18.99 -8.10
N ASP A 107 -12.68 19.98 -7.47
CA ASP A 107 -11.29 20.34 -7.77
C ASP A 107 -10.32 19.26 -7.31
N GLU A 108 -10.56 18.66 -6.15
CA GLU A 108 -9.78 17.50 -5.67
C GLU A 108 -10.05 16.28 -6.55
N ALA A 109 -11.30 16.01 -6.91
CA ALA A 109 -11.69 14.93 -7.80
C ALA A 109 -11.01 15.05 -9.17
N ARG A 110 -11.03 16.22 -9.79
CA ARG A 110 -10.37 16.48 -11.07
C ARG A 110 -8.86 16.23 -11.00
N LYS A 111 -8.26 16.59 -9.91
CA LYS A 111 -6.82 16.35 -9.68
C LYS A 111 -6.49 14.90 -9.33
N TRP A 112 -7.40 14.13 -8.77
CA TRP A 112 -7.24 12.70 -8.45
C TRP A 112 -7.58 11.80 -9.66
N PHE A 113 -8.45 12.23 -10.54
CA PHE A 113 -8.95 11.45 -11.67
C PHE A 113 -7.85 10.81 -12.56
N PRO A 114 -6.73 11.50 -12.89
CA PRO A 114 -5.63 10.86 -13.64
C PRO A 114 -5.04 9.65 -12.92
N ILE A 115 -4.99 9.67 -11.57
CA ILE A 115 -4.47 8.55 -10.78
C ILE A 115 -5.43 7.37 -10.86
N THR A 116 -6.73 7.62 -10.84
CA THR A 116 -7.77 6.61 -11.04
C THR A 116 -7.68 5.98 -12.43
N LEU A 117 -7.45 6.77 -13.47
CA LEU A 117 -7.23 6.25 -14.82
C LEU A 117 -5.98 5.36 -14.90
N LEU A 118 -4.90 5.72 -14.21
CA LEU A 118 -3.70 4.89 -14.14
C LEU A 118 -3.97 3.57 -13.39
N LEU A 119 -4.78 3.60 -12.32
CA LEU A 119 -5.20 2.39 -11.60
C LEU A 119 -5.96 1.43 -12.53
N ILE A 120 -6.97 1.95 -13.21
CA ILE A 120 -7.80 1.14 -14.12
C ILE A 120 -6.99 0.70 -15.35
N GLY A 121 -6.16 1.58 -15.88
CA GLY A 121 -5.20 1.25 -16.94
C GLY A 121 -4.26 0.12 -16.55
N MET A 122 -3.75 0.14 -15.30
CA MET A 122 -2.94 -0.96 -14.75
C MET A 122 -3.72 -2.28 -14.71
N ILE A 123 -4.99 -2.25 -14.29
CA ILE A 123 -5.85 -3.45 -14.21
C ILE A 123 -6.13 -3.98 -15.63
N TYR A 124 -6.56 -3.12 -16.54
CA TYR A 124 -6.87 -3.48 -17.92
C TYR A 124 -5.66 -4.05 -18.67
N THR A 125 -4.56 -3.32 -18.67
CA THR A 125 -3.32 -3.76 -19.36
C THR A 125 -2.73 -5.02 -18.75
N GLY A 126 -2.90 -5.21 -17.43
CA GLY A 126 -2.52 -6.43 -16.72
C GLY A 126 -3.35 -7.63 -17.17
N SER A 127 -4.66 -7.47 -17.29
CA SER A 127 -5.57 -8.51 -17.81
C SER A 127 -5.23 -8.85 -19.26
N LYS A 128 -4.95 -7.85 -20.10
CA LYS A 128 -4.50 -8.08 -21.48
C LYS A 128 -3.15 -8.78 -21.57
N ALA A 129 -2.16 -8.38 -20.76
CA ALA A 129 -0.86 -9.03 -20.73
C ALA A 129 -1.00 -10.53 -20.35
N LEU A 130 -1.86 -10.88 -19.38
CA LEU A 130 -2.10 -12.26 -18.96
C LEU A 130 -2.84 -13.11 -20.01
N GLN A 131 -3.51 -12.50 -21.00
CA GLN A 131 -4.08 -13.25 -22.12
C GLN A 131 -3.01 -13.78 -23.08
N PHE A 132 -1.86 -13.13 -23.15
CA PHE A 132 -0.78 -13.44 -24.09
C PHE A 132 0.47 -14.01 -23.43
N LEU A 133 0.72 -13.70 -22.15
CA LEU A 133 1.89 -14.14 -21.40
C LEU A 133 1.51 -15.18 -20.36
N SER A 134 2.42 -16.12 -20.11
CA SER A 134 2.28 -17.03 -18.99
C SER A 134 2.38 -16.29 -17.66
N ILE A 135 1.71 -16.82 -16.62
CA ILE A 135 1.71 -16.25 -15.26
C ILE A 135 3.14 -16.05 -14.72
N PRO A 136 4.08 -16.98 -14.88
CA PRO A 136 5.46 -16.82 -14.45
C PRO A 136 6.14 -15.61 -15.08
N VAL A 137 6.06 -15.48 -16.42
CA VAL A 137 6.66 -14.35 -17.15
C VAL A 137 6.04 -13.01 -16.67
N TYR A 138 4.73 -12.94 -16.58
CA TYR A 138 4.03 -11.80 -16.01
C TYR A 138 4.55 -11.43 -14.61
N THR A 139 4.79 -12.42 -13.75
CA THR A 139 5.28 -12.19 -12.38
C THR A 139 6.71 -11.65 -12.35
N ILE A 140 7.59 -12.11 -13.25
CA ILE A 140 8.96 -11.56 -13.39
C ILE A 140 8.89 -10.06 -13.70
N PHE A 141 8.10 -9.67 -14.70
CA PHE A 141 7.95 -8.26 -15.06
C PHE A 141 7.32 -7.42 -13.94
N LYS A 142 6.36 -7.96 -13.20
CA LYS A 142 5.79 -7.30 -12.02
C LYS A 142 6.84 -7.05 -10.94
N ASN A 143 7.77 -7.96 -10.74
CA ASN A 143 8.86 -7.76 -9.79
C ASN A 143 9.89 -6.76 -10.31
N LEU A 144 10.17 -6.75 -11.62
CA LEU A 144 11.00 -5.70 -12.24
C LEU A 144 10.37 -4.30 -12.11
N THR A 145 9.03 -4.21 -12.12
CA THR A 145 8.32 -2.93 -11.90
C THR A 145 8.65 -2.29 -10.55
N ILE A 146 8.98 -3.10 -9.54
CA ILE A 146 9.40 -2.58 -8.21
C ILE A 146 10.67 -1.74 -8.34
N ILE A 147 11.58 -2.14 -9.22
CA ILE A 147 12.82 -1.41 -9.49
C ILE A 147 12.47 -0.05 -10.10
N LEU A 148 11.56 0.00 -11.07
CA LEU A 148 11.08 1.26 -11.66
C LEU A 148 10.45 2.19 -10.60
N ILE A 149 9.65 1.64 -9.71
CA ILE A 149 9.03 2.40 -8.61
C ILE A 149 10.12 2.92 -7.65
N ALA A 150 11.13 2.11 -7.32
CA ALA A 150 12.21 2.52 -6.44
C ALA A 150 13.03 3.69 -7.02
N TYR A 151 13.38 3.62 -8.30
CA TYR A 151 14.07 4.72 -8.97
C TYR A 151 13.18 5.95 -9.16
N GLY A 152 11.90 5.78 -9.48
CA GLY A 152 10.92 6.86 -9.53
C GLY A 152 10.75 7.54 -8.16
N GLU A 153 10.82 6.77 -7.08
CA GLU A 153 10.79 7.30 -5.71
C GLU A 153 12.02 8.17 -5.40
N VAL A 154 13.21 7.76 -5.89
CA VAL A 154 14.43 8.58 -5.77
C VAL A 154 14.26 9.90 -6.51
N LEU A 155 13.78 9.86 -7.76
CA LEU A 155 13.63 11.04 -8.60
C LEU A 155 12.58 12.03 -8.07
N TRP A 156 11.44 11.54 -7.56
CA TRP A 156 10.32 12.41 -7.18
C TRP A 156 10.30 12.81 -5.71
N PHE A 157 10.92 12.02 -4.85
CA PHE A 157 10.87 12.23 -3.40
C PHE A 157 12.25 12.39 -2.76
N GLY A 158 13.33 12.37 -3.56
CA GLY A 158 14.70 12.52 -3.05
C GLY A 158 15.14 11.36 -2.13
N GLY A 159 14.55 10.18 -2.31
CA GLY A 159 14.95 8.97 -1.60
C GLY A 159 16.32 8.46 -2.06
N SER A 160 16.83 7.42 -1.41
CA SER A 160 18.03 6.71 -1.86
C SER A 160 17.77 5.21 -1.92
N VAL A 161 18.30 4.55 -2.94
CA VAL A 161 18.32 3.09 -3.02
C VAL A 161 19.68 2.62 -2.54
N THR A 162 19.69 1.83 -1.45
CA THR A 162 20.95 1.26 -0.94
C THR A 162 21.33 0.01 -1.74
N ASN A 163 22.63 -0.34 -1.77
CA ASN A 163 23.09 -1.57 -2.41
C ASN A 163 22.39 -2.81 -1.86
N LEU A 164 22.07 -2.81 -0.55
CA LEU A 164 21.36 -3.91 0.09
C LEU A 164 19.89 -4.00 -0.40
N THR A 165 19.24 -2.87 -0.66
CA THR A 165 17.91 -2.81 -1.28
C THR A 165 17.95 -3.35 -2.70
N LEU A 166 18.97 -2.96 -3.48
CA LEU A 166 19.14 -3.45 -4.85
C LEU A 166 19.42 -4.96 -4.88
N PHE A 167 20.22 -5.47 -3.95
CA PHE A 167 20.46 -6.90 -3.79
C PHE A 167 19.16 -7.66 -3.47
N SER A 168 18.31 -7.13 -2.60
CA SER A 168 16.98 -7.69 -2.33
C SER A 168 16.12 -7.77 -3.60
N PHE A 169 16.12 -6.74 -4.44
CA PHE A 169 15.38 -6.77 -5.72
C PHE A 169 15.92 -7.85 -6.66
N GLY A 170 17.25 -8.03 -6.72
CA GLY A 170 17.90 -9.10 -7.47
C GLY A 170 17.41 -10.49 -7.00
N LEU A 171 17.39 -10.73 -5.69
CA LEU A 171 16.87 -11.97 -5.11
C LEU A 171 15.38 -12.19 -5.45
N MET A 172 14.56 -11.12 -5.46
CA MET A 172 13.15 -11.22 -5.84
C MET A 172 12.98 -11.66 -7.30
N VAL A 173 13.80 -11.11 -8.20
CA VAL A 173 13.79 -11.52 -9.62
C VAL A 173 14.25 -12.95 -9.76
N VAL A 174 15.33 -13.36 -9.07
CA VAL A 174 15.83 -14.75 -9.07
C VAL A 174 14.76 -15.70 -8.54
N SER A 175 14.06 -15.39 -7.45
CA SER A 175 12.92 -16.15 -6.96
C SER A 175 11.86 -16.38 -8.03
N SER A 176 11.51 -15.33 -8.78
CA SER A 176 10.53 -15.41 -9.86
C SER A 176 11.02 -16.26 -11.05
N LEU A 177 12.30 -16.18 -11.38
CA LEU A 177 12.91 -17.00 -12.43
C LEU A 177 12.92 -18.49 -12.05
N ILE A 178 13.23 -18.81 -10.80
CA ILE A 178 13.18 -20.19 -10.30
C ILE A 178 11.75 -20.74 -10.36
N ALA A 179 10.75 -19.96 -9.91
CA ALA A 179 9.34 -20.34 -9.99
C ALA A 179 8.87 -20.56 -11.43
N ALA A 180 9.35 -19.71 -12.35
CA ALA A 180 8.99 -19.76 -13.77
C ALA A 180 9.68 -20.91 -14.55
N TRP A 181 10.84 -21.39 -14.06
CA TRP A 181 11.70 -22.30 -14.81
C TRP A 181 10.99 -23.58 -15.24
N ALA A 182 10.29 -24.22 -14.31
CA ALA A 182 9.56 -25.46 -14.59
C ALA A 182 8.47 -25.24 -15.65
N ASP A 183 7.69 -24.14 -15.52
CA ASP A 183 6.60 -23.83 -16.43
C ASP A 183 7.11 -23.42 -17.82
N ILE A 184 8.21 -22.69 -17.88
CA ILE A 184 8.86 -22.30 -19.15
C ILE A 184 9.41 -23.54 -19.87
N LYS A 185 10.05 -24.45 -19.14
CA LYS A 185 10.58 -25.71 -19.68
C LYS A 185 9.48 -26.55 -20.32
N HIS A 186 8.38 -26.77 -19.60
CA HIS A 186 7.21 -27.48 -20.12
C HIS A 186 6.59 -26.80 -21.34
N ALA A 187 6.51 -25.45 -21.33
CA ALA A 187 5.98 -24.69 -22.44
C ALA A 187 6.86 -24.76 -23.72
N VAL A 188 8.18 -24.85 -23.55
CA VAL A 188 9.13 -24.97 -24.67
C VAL A 188 9.10 -26.39 -25.24
N GLU A 189 9.03 -27.43 -24.40
CA GLU A 189 9.02 -28.83 -24.82
C GLU A 189 7.73 -29.23 -25.56
N SER A 190 6.58 -28.55 -25.27
CA SER A 190 5.27 -28.88 -25.85
C SER A 190 4.96 -28.20 -27.18
N ASN A 191 5.83 -27.35 -27.74
CA ASN A 191 5.49 -26.41 -28.80
C ASN A 191 6.26 -26.60 -30.13
N GLY A 192 5.58 -27.23 -31.12
CA GLY A 192 6.09 -27.45 -32.48
C GLY A 192 5.86 -26.32 -33.52
N ASP A 193 5.04 -25.30 -33.27
CA ASP A 193 4.70 -24.26 -34.24
C ASP A 193 5.15 -22.86 -33.81
N THR A 194 6.16 -22.31 -34.51
CA THR A 194 6.96 -21.17 -34.06
C THR A 194 6.49 -19.79 -34.54
N SER A 195 5.84 -19.67 -35.72
CA SER A 195 5.66 -18.35 -36.36
C SER A 195 4.44 -17.54 -35.92
N SER A 196 3.29 -18.14 -35.68
CA SER A 196 2.11 -17.42 -35.18
C SER A 196 2.25 -17.02 -33.71
N LYS A 197 3.05 -17.77 -32.93
CA LYS A 197 3.30 -17.54 -31.49
C LYS A 197 4.24 -16.38 -31.22
N VAL A 198 5.19 -16.08 -32.10
CA VAL A 198 6.10 -14.92 -31.94
C VAL A 198 5.34 -13.61 -32.02
N SER A 199 4.35 -13.49 -32.91
CA SER A 199 3.51 -12.27 -33.01
C SER A 199 2.65 -12.04 -31.76
N THR A 200 2.04 -13.10 -31.19
CA THR A 200 1.22 -13.02 -29.98
C THR A 200 2.06 -12.74 -28.73
N LEU A 201 3.26 -13.31 -28.62
CA LEU A 201 4.21 -13.01 -27.55
C LEU A 201 4.65 -11.54 -27.60
N ASN A 202 4.93 -10.97 -28.77
CA ASN A 202 5.29 -9.57 -28.90
C ASN A 202 4.17 -8.64 -28.41
N ALA A 203 2.90 -8.94 -28.74
CA ALA A 203 1.75 -8.20 -28.22
C ALA A 203 1.68 -8.29 -26.67
N GLY A 204 1.93 -9.46 -26.10
CA GLY A 204 1.98 -9.65 -24.65
C GLY A 204 3.05 -8.80 -23.98
N TYR A 205 4.24 -8.72 -24.54
CA TYR A 205 5.32 -7.89 -24.01
C TYR A 205 5.01 -6.39 -24.10
N VAL A 206 4.37 -5.92 -25.16
CA VAL A 206 3.91 -4.52 -25.28
C VAL A 206 2.88 -4.20 -24.20
N TRP A 207 1.87 -5.04 -24.05
CA TRP A 207 0.87 -4.86 -22.97
C TRP A 207 1.53 -4.87 -21.58
N MET A 208 2.52 -5.71 -21.38
CA MET A 208 3.23 -5.80 -20.11
C MET A 208 4.09 -4.56 -19.83
N LEU A 209 4.75 -3.99 -20.85
CA LEU A 209 5.49 -2.75 -20.73
C LEU A 209 4.56 -1.60 -20.31
N ILE A 210 3.42 -1.46 -20.99
CA ILE A 210 2.40 -0.45 -20.66
C ILE A 210 1.90 -0.68 -19.20
N ASN A 211 1.68 -1.93 -18.81
CA ASN A 211 1.29 -2.27 -17.45
C ASN A 211 2.33 -1.85 -16.40
N CYS A 212 3.62 -2.06 -16.66
CA CYS A 212 4.70 -1.64 -15.77
C CYS A 212 4.73 -0.11 -15.61
N LEU A 213 4.55 0.62 -16.71
CA LEU A 213 4.48 2.09 -16.69
C LEU A 213 3.23 2.60 -15.95
N CYS A 214 2.07 2.03 -16.21
CA CYS A 214 0.84 2.38 -15.50
C CYS A 214 0.96 2.08 -14.00
N THR A 215 1.50 0.91 -13.64
CA THR A 215 1.68 0.51 -12.23
C THR A 215 2.61 1.46 -11.49
N SER A 216 3.78 1.74 -12.05
CA SER A 216 4.76 2.64 -11.43
C SER A 216 4.22 4.07 -11.31
N SER A 217 3.60 4.58 -12.36
CA SER A 217 2.98 5.91 -12.38
C SER A 217 1.81 6.02 -11.38
N TYR A 218 0.97 4.99 -11.28
CA TYR A 218 -0.12 4.95 -10.31
C TYR A 218 0.41 5.03 -8.87
N VAL A 219 1.34 4.15 -8.49
CA VAL A 219 1.82 4.06 -7.10
C VAL A 219 2.57 5.33 -6.69
N LEU A 220 3.43 5.84 -7.58
CA LEU A 220 4.18 7.08 -7.34
C LEU A 220 3.26 8.31 -7.35
N GLY A 221 2.33 8.38 -8.30
CA GLY A 221 1.35 9.46 -8.43
C GLY A 221 0.41 9.52 -7.24
N MET A 222 -0.11 8.38 -6.79
CA MET A 222 -0.94 8.28 -5.58
C MET A 222 -0.21 8.81 -4.36
N ARG A 223 1.03 8.37 -4.12
CA ARG A 223 1.83 8.86 -3.00
C ARG A 223 2.12 10.36 -3.08
N LYS A 224 2.50 10.85 -4.27
CA LYS A 224 2.73 12.28 -4.50
C LYS A 224 1.47 13.09 -4.18
N ARG A 225 0.33 12.60 -4.61
CA ARG A 225 -0.94 13.29 -4.40
C ARG A 225 -1.34 13.30 -2.93
N ILE A 226 -1.25 12.15 -2.23
CA ILE A 226 -1.51 12.07 -0.78
C ILE A 226 -0.67 13.10 -0.03
N LYS A 227 0.61 13.24 -0.37
CA LYS A 227 1.50 14.23 0.27
C LYS A 227 1.13 15.68 -0.04
N LEU A 228 0.75 15.98 -1.29
CA LEU A 228 0.39 17.34 -1.72
C LEU A 228 -0.94 17.83 -1.16
N THR A 229 -1.94 16.93 -1.06
CA THR A 229 -3.29 17.26 -0.58
C THR A 229 -3.45 17.02 0.91
N ASN A 230 -2.45 16.37 1.54
CA ASN A 230 -2.52 15.91 2.93
C ASN A 230 -3.78 15.05 3.19
N PHE A 231 -4.10 14.16 2.24
CA PHE A 231 -5.22 13.23 2.37
C PHE A 231 -4.95 12.23 3.48
N LYS A 232 -5.97 11.99 4.29
CA LYS A 232 -6.01 10.88 5.22
C LYS A 232 -6.39 9.58 4.49
N ASP A 233 -6.32 8.46 5.18
CA ASP A 233 -6.55 7.14 4.57
C ASP A 233 -7.97 7.00 4.03
N PHE A 234 -8.98 7.47 4.78
CA PHE A 234 -10.37 7.46 4.33
C PHE A 234 -10.65 8.44 3.17
N ASP A 235 -9.96 9.59 3.11
CA ASP A 235 -10.07 10.49 1.96
C ASP A 235 -9.56 9.81 0.69
N THR A 236 -8.39 9.18 0.77
CA THR A 236 -7.79 8.43 -0.34
C THR A 236 -8.68 7.28 -0.79
N MET A 237 -9.21 6.52 0.16
CA MET A 237 -10.13 5.42 -0.09
C MET A 237 -11.41 5.90 -0.78
N PHE A 238 -12.00 7.01 -0.31
CA PHE A 238 -13.21 7.58 -0.88
C PHE A 238 -13.00 8.01 -2.34
N TYR A 239 -12.02 8.88 -2.60
CA TYR A 239 -11.79 9.39 -3.96
C TYR A 239 -11.36 8.27 -4.92
N ASN A 240 -10.54 7.32 -4.49
CA ASN A 240 -10.08 6.23 -5.33
C ASN A 240 -11.23 5.31 -5.78
N ASN A 241 -12.10 4.91 -4.85
CA ASN A 241 -13.23 4.04 -5.17
C ASN A 241 -14.34 4.81 -5.92
N LEU A 242 -14.70 6.03 -5.48
CA LEU A 242 -15.77 6.80 -6.11
C LEU A 242 -15.47 7.13 -7.57
N LEU A 243 -14.26 7.59 -7.86
CA LEU A 243 -13.86 7.95 -9.23
C LEU A 243 -13.61 6.74 -10.13
N SER A 244 -13.39 5.55 -9.55
CA SER A 244 -13.25 4.31 -10.31
C SER A 244 -14.59 3.82 -10.85
N ILE A 245 -15.70 4.04 -10.15
CA ILE A 245 -17.04 3.53 -10.52
C ILE A 245 -17.42 3.92 -11.95
N PRO A 246 -17.44 5.21 -12.36
CA PRO A 246 -17.88 5.57 -13.71
C PRO A 246 -16.99 4.98 -14.80
N VAL A 247 -15.67 4.88 -14.57
CA VAL A 247 -14.75 4.30 -15.53
C VAL A 247 -14.93 2.78 -15.62
N LEU A 248 -15.14 2.11 -14.48
CA LEU A 248 -15.42 0.68 -14.45
C LEU A 248 -16.76 0.34 -15.11
N ILE A 249 -17.82 1.16 -14.95
CA ILE A 249 -19.09 0.99 -15.66
C ILE A 249 -18.85 1.04 -17.16
N VAL A 250 -18.11 2.02 -17.66
CA VAL A 250 -17.80 2.12 -19.09
C VAL A 250 -17.03 0.89 -19.58
N LEU A 251 -16.03 0.44 -18.84
CA LEU A 251 -15.24 -0.73 -19.24
C LEU A 251 -16.04 -2.03 -19.18
N THR A 252 -16.87 -2.22 -18.18
CA THR A 252 -17.73 -3.40 -18.08
C THR A 252 -18.68 -3.49 -19.28
N LEU A 253 -19.24 -2.36 -19.71
CA LEU A 253 -20.15 -2.32 -20.87
C LEU A 253 -19.42 -2.51 -22.23
N LEU A 254 -18.17 -2.05 -22.36
CA LEU A 254 -17.42 -2.08 -23.62
C LEU A 254 -16.56 -3.33 -23.81
N VAL A 255 -16.07 -3.93 -22.73
CA VAL A 255 -15.03 -4.98 -22.77
C VAL A 255 -15.58 -6.34 -22.41
N GLU A 256 -16.61 -6.40 -21.55
CA GLU A 256 -17.18 -7.66 -21.08
C GLU A 256 -18.30 -8.15 -21.98
N ASP A 257 -18.47 -9.46 -22.05
CA ASP A 257 -19.51 -10.09 -22.87
C ASP A 257 -20.85 -10.15 -22.13
N TRP A 258 -21.81 -9.38 -22.61
CA TRP A 258 -23.18 -9.29 -22.08
C TRP A 258 -24.19 -10.16 -22.83
N SER A 259 -23.71 -11.15 -23.60
CA SER A 259 -24.62 -12.10 -24.25
C SER A 259 -25.48 -12.85 -23.22
N SER A 260 -26.68 -13.23 -23.61
CA SER A 260 -27.60 -13.97 -22.74
C SER A 260 -26.99 -15.30 -22.26
N ALA A 261 -26.21 -15.94 -23.11
CA ALA A 261 -25.48 -17.17 -22.77
C ALA A 261 -24.43 -16.94 -21.68
N ASN A 262 -23.64 -15.84 -21.78
CA ASN A 262 -22.64 -15.52 -20.78
C ASN A 262 -23.30 -15.05 -19.46
N LEU A 263 -24.41 -14.31 -19.53
CA LEU A 263 -25.19 -13.94 -18.33
C LEU A 263 -25.72 -15.16 -17.60
N ALA A 264 -26.30 -16.12 -18.34
CA ALA A 264 -26.80 -17.35 -17.75
C ALA A 264 -25.70 -18.19 -17.10
N ARG A 265 -24.47 -18.18 -17.67
CA ARG A 265 -23.29 -18.82 -17.09
C ARG A 265 -22.86 -18.14 -15.80
N ASN A 266 -22.77 -16.79 -15.79
CA ASN A 266 -22.31 -16.03 -14.62
C ASN A 266 -23.36 -15.98 -13.49
N PHE A 267 -24.66 -16.10 -13.81
CA PHE A 267 -25.76 -16.02 -12.86
C PHE A 267 -26.74 -17.20 -13.03
N PRO A 268 -26.28 -18.46 -12.83
CA PRO A 268 -27.17 -19.62 -12.91
C PRO A 268 -28.25 -19.52 -11.85
N GLU A 269 -29.50 -19.84 -12.24
CA GLU A 269 -30.68 -19.70 -11.35
C GLU A 269 -30.53 -20.45 -10.03
N ALA A 270 -29.88 -21.62 -10.05
CA ALA A 270 -29.71 -22.47 -8.88
C ALA A 270 -28.76 -21.86 -7.82
N ASN A 271 -27.87 -20.96 -8.19
CA ASN A 271 -26.83 -20.42 -7.28
C ASN A 271 -26.70 -18.88 -7.32
N ARG A 272 -27.70 -18.20 -7.86
CA ARG A 272 -27.70 -16.75 -8.07
C ARG A 272 -27.46 -16.00 -6.76
N ASP A 273 -28.19 -16.36 -5.71
CA ASP A 273 -28.10 -15.70 -4.39
C ASP A 273 -26.71 -15.92 -3.75
N GLY A 274 -26.13 -17.12 -3.93
CA GLY A 274 -24.78 -17.44 -3.48
C GLY A 274 -23.72 -16.58 -4.18
N ILE A 275 -23.86 -16.32 -5.48
CA ILE A 275 -22.96 -15.46 -6.25
C ILE A 275 -23.07 -14.01 -5.78
N PHE A 276 -24.27 -13.47 -5.61
CA PHE A 276 -24.45 -12.11 -5.08
C PHE A 276 -23.88 -11.98 -3.68
N PHE A 277 -24.10 -12.95 -2.80
CA PHE A 277 -23.50 -12.97 -1.47
C PHE A 277 -21.97 -12.97 -1.53
N ALA A 278 -21.39 -13.81 -2.38
CA ALA A 278 -19.93 -13.87 -2.57
C ALA A 278 -19.35 -12.55 -3.11
N MET A 279 -20.05 -11.86 -4.03
CA MET A 279 -19.66 -10.54 -4.52
C MET A 279 -19.69 -9.48 -3.42
N VAL A 280 -20.73 -9.46 -2.59
CA VAL A 280 -20.85 -8.54 -1.46
C VAL A 280 -19.75 -8.83 -0.42
N LEU A 281 -19.46 -10.09 -0.14
CA LEU A 281 -18.37 -10.49 0.76
C LEU A 281 -16.99 -10.08 0.21
N SER A 282 -16.79 -10.25 -1.10
CA SER A 282 -15.60 -9.73 -1.78
C SER A 282 -15.51 -8.21 -1.71
N GLY A 283 -16.65 -7.51 -1.86
CA GLY A 283 -16.78 -6.07 -1.66
C GLY A 283 -16.42 -5.64 -0.23
N ALA A 284 -16.89 -6.37 0.78
CA ALA A 284 -16.49 -6.12 2.17
C ALA A 284 -14.98 -6.29 2.39
N SER A 285 -14.37 -7.29 1.74
CA SER A 285 -12.90 -7.47 1.77
C SER A 285 -12.17 -6.29 1.10
N SER A 286 -12.77 -5.68 0.07
CA SER A 286 -12.21 -4.52 -0.62
C SER A 286 -12.13 -3.27 0.27
N VAL A 287 -12.99 -3.15 1.28
CA VAL A 287 -12.93 -2.07 2.28
C VAL A 287 -11.61 -2.11 3.03
N PHE A 288 -11.23 -3.29 3.51
CA PHE A 288 -9.98 -3.47 4.26
C PHE A 288 -8.75 -3.22 3.40
N ILE A 289 -8.70 -3.78 2.18
CA ILE A 289 -7.53 -3.58 1.30
C ILE A 289 -7.42 -2.13 0.84
N SER A 290 -8.53 -1.44 0.56
CA SER A 290 -8.53 -0.03 0.16
C SER A 290 -8.01 0.87 1.26
N TYR A 291 -8.44 0.66 2.51
CA TYR A 291 -7.97 1.41 3.67
C TYR A 291 -6.48 1.13 3.97
N THR A 292 -6.11 -0.15 4.09
CA THR A 292 -4.75 -0.53 4.48
C THR A 292 -3.72 -0.19 3.41
N SER A 293 -4.10 -0.19 2.12
CA SER A 293 -3.25 0.27 1.03
C SER A 293 -2.96 1.77 1.15
N ALA A 294 -3.99 2.60 1.37
CA ALA A 294 -3.83 4.04 1.57
C ALA A 294 -2.95 4.33 2.79
N TRP A 295 -3.20 3.65 3.90
CA TRP A 295 -2.43 3.76 5.13
C TRP A 295 -0.96 3.35 4.93
N CYS A 296 -0.71 2.22 4.28
CA CYS A 296 0.63 1.73 4.00
C CYS A 296 1.42 2.71 3.11
N VAL A 297 0.83 3.19 2.02
CA VAL A 297 1.49 4.15 1.10
C VAL A 297 1.76 5.49 1.79
N ARG A 298 0.84 5.97 2.63
CA ARG A 298 1.00 7.23 3.36
C ARG A 298 2.10 7.17 4.41
N THR A 299 2.17 6.08 5.17
CA THR A 299 3.08 5.95 6.32
C THR A 299 4.45 5.39 5.97
N THR A 300 4.55 4.66 4.85
CA THR A 300 5.81 4.04 4.42
C THR A 300 6.34 4.67 3.13
N SER A 301 6.56 3.87 2.10
CA SER A 301 7.03 4.34 0.80
C SER A 301 6.37 3.56 -0.34
N SER A 302 6.36 4.15 -1.55
CA SER A 302 5.88 3.49 -2.75
C SER A 302 6.60 2.16 -3.00
N THR A 303 7.92 2.15 -2.79
CA THR A 303 8.76 0.95 -2.90
C THR A 303 8.40 -0.10 -1.87
N THR A 304 8.20 0.30 -0.59
CA THR A 304 7.80 -0.63 0.49
C THR A 304 6.43 -1.24 0.20
N TYR A 305 5.45 -0.43 -0.17
CA TYR A 305 4.11 -0.90 -0.56
C TYR A 305 4.19 -1.93 -1.69
N SER A 306 4.94 -1.64 -2.75
CA SER A 306 5.05 -2.53 -3.91
C SER A 306 5.82 -3.82 -3.58
N MET A 307 6.86 -3.73 -2.74
CA MET A 307 7.62 -4.88 -2.28
C MET A 307 6.78 -5.81 -1.42
N VAL A 308 6.01 -5.27 -0.48
CA VAL A 308 5.08 -6.04 0.35
C VAL A 308 4.01 -6.70 -0.52
N GLY A 309 3.46 -5.99 -1.51
CA GLY A 309 2.51 -6.54 -2.47
C GLY A 309 3.06 -7.73 -3.27
N ALA A 310 4.35 -7.70 -3.62
CA ALA A 310 5.01 -8.83 -4.28
C ALA A 310 5.26 -10.00 -3.30
N LEU A 311 5.67 -9.71 -2.06
CA LEU A 311 5.90 -10.72 -1.02
C LEU A 311 4.61 -11.40 -0.56
N ASN A 312 3.46 -10.74 -0.64
CA ASN A 312 2.17 -11.35 -0.31
C ASN A 312 1.83 -12.57 -1.18
N LYS A 313 2.47 -12.72 -2.33
CA LYS A 313 2.33 -13.93 -3.16
C LYS A 313 2.94 -15.17 -2.51
N LEU A 314 3.92 -15.02 -1.61
CA LEU A 314 4.55 -16.13 -0.93
C LEU A 314 3.61 -16.87 0.03
N PRO A 315 2.91 -16.22 0.98
CA PRO A 315 1.88 -16.87 1.78
C PRO A 315 0.77 -17.51 0.94
N ILE A 316 0.39 -16.87 -0.18
CA ILE A 316 -0.62 -17.43 -1.10
C ILE A 316 -0.11 -18.71 -1.76
N ALA A 317 1.15 -18.74 -2.22
CA ALA A 317 1.77 -19.92 -2.78
C ALA A 317 1.89 -21.05 -1.74
N VAL A 318 2.29 -20.73 -0.50
CA VAL A 318 2.32 -21.68 0.62
C VAL A 318 0.92 -22.23 0.90
N SER A 319 -0.11 -21.38 0.93
CA SER A 319 -1.48 -21.83 1.13
C SER A 319 -1.96 -22.75 0.00
N GLY A 320 -1.50 -22.52 -1.23
CA GLY A 320 -1.74 -23.41 -2.38
C GLY A 320 -1.17 -24.81 -2.18
N LEU A 321 0.03 -24.88 -1.62
CA LEU A 321 0.69 -26.15 -1.31
C LEU A 321 0.03 -26.90 -0.13
N VAL A 322 -0.49 -26.17 0.86
CA VAL A 322 -1.03 -26.77 2.10
C VAL A 322 -2.51 -27.12 2.00
N PHE A 323 -3.32 -26.28 1.34
CA PHE A 323 -4.79 -26.39 1.36
C PHE A 323 -5.40 -26.79 0.02
N PHE A 324 -4.64 -26.73 -1.09
CA PHE A 324 -5.18 -26.94 -2.43
C PHE A 324 -4.45 -28.06 -3.19
N ASP A 325 -3.73 -28.93 -2.49
CA ASP A 325 -3.00 -30.08 -3.06
C ASP A 325 -2.13 -29.72 -4.29
N ALA A 326 -1.62 -28.48 -4.35
CA ALA A 326 -0.74 -28.06 -5.41
C ALA A 326 0.54 -28.93 -5.37
N PRO A 327 1.07 -29.36 -6.52
CA PRO A 327 2.23 -30.25 -6.55
C PRO A 327 3.44 -29.58 -5.89
N VAL A 328 3.95 -30.21 -4.84
CA VAL A 328 5.17 -29.76 -4.15
C VAL A 328 6.37 -30.09 -5.04
N THR A 329 6.84 -29.11 -5.80
CA THR A 329 8.03 -29.27 -6.64
C THR A 329 9.23 -28.55 -6.01
N PHE A 330 10.44 -29.10 -6.23
CA PHE A 330 11.68 -28.46 -5.75
C PHE A 330 11.82 -27.00 -6.20
N PRO A 331 11.52 -26.61 -7.46
CA PRO A 331 11.54 -25.21 -7.89
C PRO A 331 10.56 -24.33 -7.11
N SER A 332 9.34 -24.80 -6.84
CA SER A 332 8.32 -24.02 -6.11
C SER A 332 8.78 -23.72 -4.68
N VAL A 333 9.30 -24.73 -3.97
CA VAL A 333 9.80 -24.56 -2.60
C VAL A 333 11.02 -23.65 -2.56
N SER A 334 11.96 -23.84 -3.50
CA SER A 334 13.16 -22.99 -3.61
C SER A 334 12.83 -21.54 -3.92
N ALA A 335 11.87 -21.29 -4.82
CA ALA A 335 11.40 -19.94 -5.14
C ALA A 335 10.80 -19.24 -3.91
N ILE A 336 9.97 -19.95 -3.14
CA ILE A 336 9.39 -19.41 -1.89
C ILE A 336 10.50 -19.06 -0.90
N GLY A 337 11.49 -19.96 -0.72
CA GLY A 337 12.63 -19.73 0.17
C GLY A 337 13.46 -18.51 -0.23
N VAL A 338 13.83 -18.39 -1.50
CA VAL A 338 14.60 -17.22 -2.01
C VAL A 338 13.79 -15.93 -1.90
N GLY A 339 12.49 -15.97 -2.20
CA GLY A 339 11.59 -14.83 -2.04
C GLY A 339 11.47 -14.36 -0.58
N PHE A 340 11.40 -15.31 0.36
CA PHE A 340 11.39 -15.00 1.79
C PHE A 340 12.69 -14.32 2.25
N VAL A 341 13.85 -14.85 1.84
CA VAL A 341 15.16 -14.22 2.10
C VAL A 341 15.21 -12.82 1.50
N SER A 342 14.73 -12.62 0.26
CA SER A 342 14.61 -11.29 -0.34
C SER A 342 13.83 -10.31 0.55
N GLY A 343 12.70 -10.75 1.10
CA GLY A 343 11.89 -9.94 2.02
C GLY A 343 12.63 -9.52 3.29
N ILE A 344 13.33 -10.47 3.91
CA ILE A 344 14.16 -10.20 5.10
C ILE A 344 15.26 -9.19 4.78
N VAL A 345 15.99 -9.39 3.68
CA VAL A 345 17.07 -8.47 3.24
C VAL A 345 16.52 -7.08 3.00
N TYR A 346 15.34 -6.97 2.37
CA TYR A 346 14.67 -5.68 2.17
C TYR A 346 14.30 -5.01 3.51
N ALA A 347 13.73 -5.74 4.44
CA ALA A 347 13.36 -5.21 5.76
C ALA A 347 14.59 -4.70 6.52
N VAL A 348 15.68 -5.47 6.52
CA VAL A 348 16.96 -5.06 7.12
C VAL A 348 17.53 -3.82 6.44
N ALA A 349 17.47 -3.75 5.10
CA ALA A 349 17.91 -2.57 4.34
C ALA A 349 17.14 -1.32 4.74
N LYS A 350 15.82 -1.41 4.89
CA LYS A 350 14.97 -0.30 5.30
C LYS A 350 15.20 0.13 6.75
N ILE A 351 15.37 -0.82 7.67
CA ILE A 351 15.73 -0.50 9.07
C ILE A 351 17.07 0.25 9.13
N LYS A 352 18.11 -0.25 8.46
CA LYS A 352 19.41 0.41 8.39
C LYS A 352 19.34 1.79 7.73
N GLN A 353 18.50 1.96 6.71
CA GLN A 353 18.31 3.24 6.04
C GLN A 353 17.64 4.26 6.96
N ASN A 354 16.62 3.85 7.72
CA ASN A 354 15.92 4.72 8.66
C ASN A 354 16.73 5.03 9.94
N SER A 355 17.65 4.16 10.32
CA SER A 355 18.54 4.34 11.50
C SER A 355 19.72 5.27 11.24
N LYS A 356 20.04 5.56 9.97
CA LYS A 356 21.08 6.55 9.66
C LYS A 356 20.54 7.95 9.96
N PRO A 357 21.22 8.75 10.85
CA PRO A 357 20.86 10.14 11.04
C PRO A 357 20.87 10.82 9.65
N ARG A 358 19.86 11.63 9.38
CA ARG A 358 19.83 12.48 8.18
C ARG A 358 20.98 13.50 8.32
N THR A 359 22.19 13.11 7.94
CA THR A 359 23.33 14.01 7.78
C THR A 359 23.01 14.93 6.59
N GLY A 360 22.41 16.07 6.87
CA GLY A 360 22.03 17.01 5.82
C GLY A 360 21.20 18.20 6.28
N VAL A 361 20.82 18.25 7.56
CA VAL A 361 20.39 19.50 8.16
C VAL A 361 21.63 20.10 8.78
N LEU A 362 22.35 20.96 8.04
CA LEU A 362 23.24 21.94 8.66
C LEU A 362 22.43 22.59 9.80
N PRO A 363 22.97 22.65 11.04
CA PRO A 363 22.33 23.43 12.07
C PRO A 363 22.18 24.84 11.48
N THR A 364 20.96 25.29 11.29
CA THR A 364 20.67 26.70 10.97
C THR A 364 21.41 27.50 12.05
N PRO A 365 22.33 28.42 11.70
CA PRO A 365 22.97 29.24 12.68
C PRO A 365 21.83 29.93 13.43
N VAL A 366 21.74 29.69 14.74
CA VAL A 366 20.83 30.40 15.63
C VAL A 366 21.11 31.86 15.37
N SER A 367 20.14 32.59 14.83
CA SER A 367 20.35 33.96 14.40
C SER A 367 20.88 34.75 15.61
N ALA A 368 21.94 35.49 15.42
CA ALA A 368 22.62 36.28 16.45
C ALA A 368 21.67 37.24 17.21
N SER A 369 20.46 37.44 16.70
CA SER A 369 19.39 38.26 17.34
C SER A 369 18.82 37.62 18.62
N SER A 370 18.86 36.28 18.77
CA SER A 370 18.35 35.63 20.00
C SER A 370 19.41 35.56 21.11
N GLN A 371 20.69 35.70 20.80
CA GLN A 371 21.75 35.81 21.80
C GLN A 371 21.84 37.23 22.38
N SER A 372 21.69 38.27 21.56
CA SER A 372 21.70 39.65 22.06
C SER A 372 20.54 39.97 23.01
N MET A 373 19.40 39.31 22.83
CA MET A 373 18.23 39.48 23.70
C MET A 373 18.38 38.75 25.06
N ARG A 374 19.20 37.69 25.13
CA ARG A 374 19.52 37.01 26.39
C ARG A 374 20.60 37.74 27.20
N ASP A 375 21.51 38.40 26.54
CA ASP A 375 22.60 39.15 27.21
C ASP A 375 22.06 40.51 27.71
N SER A 376 21.05 41.15 27.05
CA SER A 376 20.39 42.36 27.54
C SER A 376 19.45 42.14 28.73
N LEU A 377 19.12 40.90 29.08
CA LEU A 377 18.34 40.55 30.29
C LEU A 377 19.24 40.11 31.47
N ARG A 378 20.56 40.15 31.30
CA ARG A 378 21.53 39.80 32.34
C ARG A 378 22.39 41.02 32.85
N THR A 379 22.18 42.17 32.26
CA THR A 379 22.70 43.44 32.77
C THR A 379 21.54 44.26 33.40
#